data_e200f5b580daa7d0d19268685b8b4e7f
#
_entry.id   e200f5b580daa7d0d19268685b8b4e7f
#
_cell.length_a   1.000
_cell.length_b   1.000
_cell.length_c   1.000
_cell.angle_alpha   90.00
_cell.angle_beta   90.00
_cell.angle_gamma   90.00
#
_symmetry.space_group_name_H-M   'P 1'
#
loop_
_entity.id
_entity.type
_entity.pdbx_description
1 polymer ?
#
loop_
_entity_poly.entity_id
_entity_poly.type
_entity_poly.pdbx_seq_one_letter_code
_entity_poly.pdbx_strand_id
1 'polypeptide(L)'
;TTFKAILCSPNFIYVEAPQSFGDSTEAIDSEKARQYALASRLSYFLWSSMPDKELLGLAENRTLSNPATLRSQVERMLNHSKAEAFIQNFTDSWLDLIEIDFTTPDSNLYPEFDSILKHSMLGETRAFIRELIDEDLSVTNIIYSDFTMLNEHLAQHYGIEGVRVNGYQKTPLNPEPVSYTHLT
;
A
#
# COMPACT_ATOMS: atom_id res chain seq x y z
N THR A 1 -14.09 -14.55 -30.99
CA THR A 1 -14.76 -15.34 -29.90
C THR A 1 -13.74 -15.92 -28.91
N THR A 2 -12.57 -16.38 -29.34
CA THR A 2 -11.53 -17.02 -28.49
C THR A 2 -11.00 -16.09 -27.40
N PHE A 3 -10.69 -14.83 -27.72
CA PHE A 3 -10.22 -13.86 -26.73
C PHE A 3 -11.25 -13.57 -25.62
N LYS A 4 -12.55 -13.53 -25.97
CA LYS A 4 -13.60 -13.37 -24.97
C LYS A 4 -13.65 -14.56 -23.99
N ALA A 5 -13.49 -15.77 -24.49
CA ALA A 5 -13.47 -16.95 -23.65
C ALA A 5 -12.27 -16.97 -22.69
N ILE A 6 -11.08 -16.54 -23.15
CA ILE A 6 -9.89 -16.41 -22.30
C ILE A 6 -10.12 -15.36 -21.21
N LEU A 7 -10.58 -14.16 -21.59
CA LEU A 7 -10.80 -13.05 -20.66
C LEU A 7 -11.91 -13.32 -19.62
N CYS A 8 -12.88 -14.19 -19.95
CA CYS A 8 -13.94 -14.60 -19.03
C CYS A 8 -13.61 -15.90 -18.26
N SER A 9 -12.45 -16.48 -18.49
CA SER A 9 -12.04 -17.70 -17.78
C SER A 9 -11.74 -17.40 -16.31
N PRO A 10 -12.21 -18.21 -15.35
CA PRO A 10 -11.82 -18.11 -13.96
C PRO A 10 -10.31 -18.07 -13.76
N ASN A 11 -9.55 -18.89 -14.49
CA ASN A 11 -8.09 -18.94 -14.41
C ASN A 11 -7.39 -17.65 -14.89
N PHE A 12 -8.10 -16.79 -15.63
CA PHE A 12 -7.61 -15.46 -16.01
C PHE A 12 -7.98 -14.40 -14.97
N ILE A 13 -9.18 -14.51 -14.38
CA ILE A 13 -9.73 -13.49 -13.48
C ILE A 13 -9.22 -13.68 -12.05
N TYR A 14 -9.07 -14.93 -11.61
CA TYR A 14 -8.67 -15.22 -10.22
C TYR A 14 -7.23 -15.71 -10.13
N VAL A 15 -6.53 -15.23 -9.09
CA VAL A 15 -5.25 -15.80 -8.70
C VAL A 15 -5.53 -17.01 -7.81
N GLU A 16 -5.59 -18.20 -8.43
CA GLU A 16 -5.82 -19.44 -7.72
C GLU A 16 -4.59 -19.82 -6.88
N ALA A 17 -4.80 -20.13 -5.60
CA ALA A 17 -3.80 -20.87 -4.84
C ALA A 17 -3.83 -22.32 -5.33
N PRO A 18 -2.66 -22.95 -5.63
CA PRO A 18 -2.64 -24.35 -6.01
C PRO A 18 -3.27 -25.17 -4.88
N GLN A 19 -4.41 -25.76 -5.17
CA GLN A 19 -5.03 -26.72 -4.26
C GLN A 19 -4.10 -27.94 -4.17
N SER A 20 -3.96 -28.50 -3.01
CA SER A 20 -3.26 -29.77 -2.82
C SER A 20 -4.03 -30.86 -3.57
N PHE A 21 -3.66 -31.09 -4.82
CA PHE A 21 -4.12 -32.26 -5.58
C PHE A 21 -3.49 -33.48 -4.92
N GLY A 22 -4.36 -34.39 -4.49
CA GLY A 22 -3.92 -35.63 -3.89
C GLY A 22 -3.20 -36.52 -4.90
N ASP A 23 -2.26 -37.27 -4.36
CA ASP A 23 -1.60 -38.47 -4.89
C ASP A 23 -0.48 -38.35 -5.96
N SER A 24 0.67 -38.46 -5.45
CA SER A 24 1.94 -39.18 -5.78
C SER A 24 2.65 -39.09 -7.14
N THR A 25 2.11 -38.63 -8.24
CA THR A 25 2.87 -38.41 -9.48
C THR A 25 3.04 -36.91 -9.85
N GLU A 26 2.28 -36.06 -9.22
CA GLU A 26 2.22 -34.60 -9.48
C GLU A 26 3.07 -33.78 -8.50
N ALA A 27 3.82 -34.41 -7.60
CA ALA A 27 4.56 -33.69 -6.52
C ALA A 27 5.62 -32.72 -7.07
N ILE A 28 6.24 -33.03 -8.21
CA ILE A 28 7.27 -32.18 -8.82
C ILE A 28 6.65 -30.93 -9.46
N ASP A 29 5.47 -31.08 -10.08
CA ASP A 29 4.72 -29.95 -10.64
C ASP A 29 4.05 -29.10 -9.56
N SER A 30 3.67 -29.71 -8.43
CA SER A 30 3.03 -29.00 -7.31
C SER A 30 3.97 -27.99 -6.63
N GLU A 31 5.25 -28.32 -6.46
CA GLU A 31 6.22 -27.36 -5.87
C GLU A 31 6.47 -26.18 -6.81
N LYS A 32 6.67 -26.43 -8.09
CA LYS A 32 6.83 -25.36 -9.07
C LYS A 32 5.58 -24.46 -9.12
N ALA A 33 4.40 -25.04 -9.11
CA ALA A 33 3.13 -24.31 -9.06
C ALA A 33 3.02 -23.43 -7.80
N ARG A 34 3.44 -23.93 -6.63
CA ARG A 34 3.49 -23.14 -5.38
C ARG A 34 4.43 -21.94 -5.48
N GLN A 35 5.60 -22.11 -6.10
CA GLN A 35 6.56 -21.03 -6.30
C GLN A 35 5.98 -19.91 -7.20
N TYR A 36 5.31 -20.29 -8.30
CA TYR A 36 4.63 -19.31 -9.16
C TYR A 36 3.45 -18.63 -8.46
N ALA A 37 2.67 -19.38 -7.68
CA ALA A 37 1.59 -18.81 -6.88
C ALA A 37 2.12 -17.83 -5.82
N LEU A 38 3.27 -18.14 -5.20
CA LEU A 38 3.94 -17.23 -4.26
C LEU A 38 4.40 -15.96 -4.98
N ALA A 39 5.05 -16.08 -6.14
CA ALA A 39 5.45 -14.94 -6.97
C ALA A 39 4.27 -14.05 -7.35
N SER A 40 3.16 -14.65 -7.79
CA SER A 40 1.94 -13.94 -8.16
C SER A 40 1.35 -13.22 -6.95
N ARG A 41 1.14 -13.90 -5.83
CA ARG A 41 0.59 -13.27 -4.62
C ARG A 41 1.45 -12.13 -4.12
N LEU A 42 2.78 -12.31 -4.09
CA LEU A 42 3.71 -11.26 -3.67
C LEU A 42 3.62 -10.04 -4.59
N SER A 43 3.60 -10.26 -5.90
CA SER A 43 3.55 -9.17 -6.88
C SER A 43 2.22 -8.44 -6.88
N TYR A 44 1.10 -9.14 -6.81
CA TYR A 44 -0.20 -8.49 -6.71
C TYR A 44 -0.39 -7.75 -5.38
N PHE A 45 0.15 -8.29 -4.29
CA PHE A 45 0.10 -7.63 -2.98
C PHE A 45 0.91 -6.33 -2.95
N LEU A 46 2.17 -6.36 -3.41
CA LEU A 46 3.07 -5.20 -3.31
C LEU A 46 3.01 -4.26 -4.52
N TRP A 47 2.65 -4.73 -5.71
CA TRP A 47 2.71 -3.94 -6.93
C TRP A 47 1.37 -3.87 -7.69
N SER A 48 0.35 -4.58 -7.26
CA SER A 48 -0.95 -4.69 -7.98
C SER A 48 -0.78 -5.05 -9.47
N SER A 49 0.26 -5.80 -9.78
CA SER A 49 0.62 -6.16 -11.15
C SER A 49 1.21 -7.57 -11.23
N MET A 50 1.35 -8.09 -12.45
CA MET A 50 1.99 -9.37 -12.68
C MET A 50 3.44 -9.40 -12.19
N PRO A 51 3.94 -10.59 -11.77
CA PRO A 51 5.35 -10.78 -11.41
C PRO A 51 6.29 -10.35 -12.53
N ASP A 52 7.42 -9.76 -12.13
CA ASP A 52 8.48 -9.44 -13.07
C ASP A 52 9.35 -10.67 -13.42
N LYS A 53 10.28 -10.48 -14.34
CA LYS A 53 11.15 -11.57 -14.81
C LYS A 53 12.03 -12.15 -13.69
N GLU A 54 12.40 -11.33 -12.71
CA GLU A 54 13.22 -11.77 -11.59
C GLU A 54 12.45 -12.70 -10.67
N LEU A 55 11.23 -12.31 -10.25
CA LEU A 55 10.34 -13.17 -9.46
C LEU A 55 10.01 -14.47 -10.18
N LEU A 56 9.71 -14.40 -11.48
CA LEU A 56 9.43 -15.59 -12.28
C LEU A 56 10.64 -16.50 -12.38
N GLY A 57 11.85 -15.96 -12.53
CA GLY A 57 13.09 -16.74 -12.55
C GLY A 57 13.38 -17.44 -11.22
N LEU A 58 13.14 -16.77 -10.09
CA LEU A 58 13.27 -17.37 -8.76
C LEU A 58 12.23 -18.48 -8.52
N ALA A 59 11.00 -18.30 -9.01
CA ALA A 59 9.95 -19.32 -8.96
C ALA A 59 10.31 -20.54 -9.83
N GLU A 60 10.81 -20.32 -11.05
CA GLU A 60 11.28 -21.38 -11.94
C GLU A 60 12.37 -22.21 -11.30
N ASN A 61 13.34 -21.55 -10.64
CA ASN A 61 14.45 -22.20 -9.96
C ASN A 61 14.07 -22.75 -8.57
N ARG A 62 12.81 -22.62 -8.15
CA ARG A 62 12.30 -23.06 -6.83
C ARG A 62 13.05 -22.50 -5.62
N THR A 63 13.54 -21.26 -5.75
CA THR A 63 14.31 -20.58 -4.71
C THR A 63 13.54 -19.45 -4.02
N LEU A 64 12.38 -19.05 -4.55
CA LEU A 64 11.63 -17.91 -4.03
C LEU A 64 11.11 -18.14 -2.61
N SER A 65 10.73 -19.37 -2.25
CA SER A 65 10.26 -19.70 -0.90
C SER A 65 11.37 -19.74 0.16
N ASN A 66 12.65 -19.66 -0.22
CA ASN A 66 13.72 -19.53 0.74
C ASN A 66 13.55 -18.22 1.52
N PRO A 67 13.56 -18.24 2.88
CA PRO A 67 13.29 -17.05 3.68
C PRO A 67 14.22 -15.87 3.39
N ALA A 68 15.49 -16.11 3.12
CA ALA A 68 16.45 -15.04 2.78
C ALA A 68 16.16 -14.44 1.41
N THR A 69 15.86 -15.29 0.41
CA THR A 69 15.49 -14.85 -0.94
C THR A 69 14.17 -14.07 -0.90
N LEU A 70 13.17 -14.59 -0.19
CA LEU A 70 11.86 -13.93 -0.06
C LEU A 70 12.01 -12.55 0.57
N ARG A 71 12.77 -12.44 1.68
CA ARG A 71 13.04 -11.16 2.33
C ARG A 71 13.70 -10.17 1.38
N SER A 72 14.75 -10.57 0.68
CA SER A 72 15.44 -9.73 -0.29
C SER A 72 14.52 -9.25 -1.42
N GLN A 73 13.61 -10.11 -1.88
CA GLN A 73 12.63 -9.72 -2.90
C GLN A 73 11.58 -8.75 -2.35
N VAL A 74 11.12 -8.93 -1.12
CA VAL A 74 10.20 -7.97 -0.46
C VAL A 74 10.87 -6.60 -0.33
N GLU A 75 12.11 -6.54 0.17
CA GLU A 75 12.87 -5.30 0.29
C GLU A 75 13.08 -4.63 -1.08
N ARG A 76 13.47 -5.38 -2.10
CA ARG A 76 13.59 -4.88 -3.48
C ARG A 76 12.28 -4.30 -3.99
N MET A 77 11.17 -4.99 -3.74
CA MET A 77 9.86 -4.60 -4.23
C MET A 77 9.29 -3.38 -3.51
N LEU A 78 9.52 -3.26 -2.20
CA LEU A 78 9.13 -2.08 -1.43
C LEU A 78 9.90 -0.82 -1.85
N ASN A 79 11.18 -0.98 -2.22
CA ASN A 79 12.01 0.12 -2.74
C ASN A 79 11.73 0.49 -4.21
N HIS A 80 10.81 -0.20 -4.88
CA HIS A 80 10.46 0.08 -6.26
C HIS A 80 9.26 1.03 -6.35
N SER A 81 9.21 1.89 -7.37
CA SER A 81 8.12 2.86 -7.57
C SER A 81 6.71 2.23 -7.62
N LYS A 82 6.58 0.98 -8.03
CA LYS A 82 5.30 0.24 -8.02
C LYS A 82 4.77 -0.04 -6.60
N ALA A 83 5.61 0.06 -5.56
CA ALA A 83 5.16 -0.11 -4.18
C ALA A 83 4.17 0.96 -3.72
N GLU A 84 4.07 2.06 -4.47
CA GLU A 84 3.01 3.06 -4.25
C GLU A 84 1.61 2.45 -4.34
N ALA A 85 1.42 1.45 -5.20
CA ALA A 85 0.15 0.71 -5.29
C ALA A 85 -0.17 -0.04 -3.98
N PHE A 86 0.84 -0.59 -3.30
CA PHE A 86 0.65 -1.20 -1.97
C PHE A 86 0.20 -0.16 -0.95
N ILE A 87 0.92 0.97 -0.85
CA ILE A 87 0.58 2.03 0.10
C ILE A 87 -0.87 2.48 -0.11
N GLN A 88 -1.24 2.78 -1.34
CA GLN A 88 -2.58 3.22 -1.66
C GLN A 88 -3.64 2.16 -1.32
N ASN A 89 -3.52 0.95 -1.84
CA ASN A 89 -4.51 -0.10 -1.64
C ASN A 89 -4.62 -0.53 -0.18
N PHE A 90 -3.48 -0.58 0.53
CA PHE A 90 -3.46 -0.93 1.95
C PHE A 90 -4.17 0.13 2.78
N THR A 91 -3.81 1.40 2.63
CA THR A 91 -4.42 2.49 3.40
C THR A 91 -5.90 2.67 3.06
N ASP A 92 -6.25 2.62 1.78
CA ASP A 92 -7.63 2.76 1.31
C ASP A 92 -8.53 1.65 1.86
N SER A 93 -8.02 0.40 1.91
CA SER A 93 -8.79 -0.74 2.43
C SER A 93 -8.82 -0.81 3.95
N TRP A 94 -7.71 -0.46 4.61
CA TRP A 94 -7.61 -0.58 6.07
C TRP A 94 -8.33 0.55 6.80
N LEU A 95 -8.22 1.78 6.29
CA LEU A 95 -8.79 2.98 6.92
C LEU A 95 -10.08 3.44 6.24
N ASP A 96 -10.57 2.68 5.25
CA ASP A 96 -11.78 2.98 4.48
C ASP A 96 -11.76 4.39 3.85
N LEU A 97 -10.58 4.79 3.35
CA LEU A 97 -10.35 6.16 2.86
C LEU A 97 -11.22 6.52 1.64
N ILE A 98 -11.80 5.54 0.97
CA ILE A 98 -12.73 5.75 -0.15
C ILE A 98 -14.00 6.45 0.34
N GLU A 99 -14.41 6.22 1.58
CA GLU A 99 -15.62 6.82 2.18
C GLU A 99 -15.54 8.35 2.29
N ILE A 100 -14.34 8.94 2.25
CA ILE A 100 -14.17 10.41 2.27
C ILE A 100 -14.87 11.09 1.08
N ASP A 101 -15.04 10.39 -0.04
CA ASP A 101 -15.71 10.91 -1.22
C ASP A 101 -17.24 11.04 -1.03
N PHE A 102 -17.80 10.31 -0.09
CA PHE A 102 -19.22 10.36 0.25
C PHE A 102 -19.54 11.42 1.32
N THR A 103 -18.50 12.01 1.92
CA THR A 103 -18.66 13.06 2.93
C THR A 103 -18.53 14.43 2.27
N THR A 104 -19.56 15.26 2.41
CA THR A 104 -19.54 16.66 1.94
C THR A 104 -19.84 17.55 3.14
N PRO A 105 -18.84 18.13 3.79
CA PRO A 105 -19.04 19.08 4.87
C PRO A 105 -19.84 20.31 4.41
N ASP A 106 -20.58 20.92 5.34
CA ASP A 106 -21.31 22.16 5.05
C ASP A 106 -20.32 23.29 4.74
N SER A 107 -20.39 23.83 3.53
CA SER A 107 -19.47 24.87 3.05
C SER A 107 -19.61 26.21 3.78
N ASN A 108 -20.70 26.43 4.53
CA ASN A 108 -20.83 27.62 5.38
C ASN A 108 -20.10 27.46 6.71
N LEU A 109 -19.98 26.21 7.22
CA LEU A 109 -19.30 25.89 8.47
C LEU A 109 -17.82 25.60 8.24
N TYR A 110 -17.47 25.05 7.09
CA TYR A 110 -16.11 24.61 6.72
C TYR A 110 -15.74 25.14 5.32
N PRO A 111 -15.64 26.47 5.15
CA PRO A 111 -15.37 27.08 3.84
C PRO A 111 -13.99 26.71 3.28
N GLU A 112 -13.06 26.31 4.14
CA GLU A 112 -11.72 25.87 3.77
C GLU A 112 -11.67 24.43 3.23
N PHE A 113 -12.75 23.63 3.43
CA PHE A 113 -12.77 22.25 2.98
C PHE A 113 -13.09 22.19 1.46
N ASP A 114 -12.04 22.15 0.69
CA ASP A 114 -12.09 22.01 -0.77
C ASP A 114 -11.49 20.68 -1.25
N SER A 115 -11.51 20.47 -2.55
CA SER A 115 -10.95 19.26 -3.16
C SER A 115 -9.44 19.13 -2.95
N ILE A 116 -8.72 20.24 -2.82
CA ILE A 116 -7.26 20.25 -2.62
C ILE A 116 -6.95 19.79 -1.20
N LEU A 117 -7.65 20.35 -0.20
CA LEU A 117 -7.49 19.95 1.19
C LEU A 117 -7.86 18.47 1.38
N LYS A 118 -8.98 18.01 0.79
CA LYS A 118 -9.37 16.60 0.82
C LYS A 118 -8.29 15.67 0.26
N HIS A 119 -7.73 15.99 -0.91
CA HIS A 119 -6.63 15.21 -1.48
C HIS A 119 -5.37 15.26 -0.61
N SER A 120 -5.11 16.40 0.01
CA SER A 120 -3.98 16.57 0.92
C SER A 120 -4.11 15.68 2.16
N MET A 121 -5.31 15.56 2.74
CA MET A 121 -5.58 14.65 3.88
C MET A 121 -5.35 13.18 3.53
N LEU A 122 -5.83 12.74 2.36
CA LEU A 122 -5.55 11.38 1.87
C LEU A 122 -4.06 11.13 1.65
N GLY A 123 -3.39 12.13 1.09
CA GLY A 123 -1.95 12.06 0.83
C GLY A 123 -1.11 12.10 2.10
N GLU A 124 -1.53 12.81 3.17
CA GLU A 124 -0.90 12.79 4.49
C GLU A 124 -0.80 11.36 5.02
N THR A 125 -1.95 10.66 5.03
CA THR A 125 -2.03 9.28 5.52
C THR A 125 -1.11 8.35 4.73
N ARG A 126 -1.13 8.45 3.41
CA ARG A 126 -0.29 7.63 2.54
C ARG A 126 1.20 7.95 2.69
N ALA A 127 1.55 9.24 2.76
CA ALA A 127 2.91 9.69 2.98
C ALA A 127 3.44 9.24 4.35
N PHE A 128 2.58 9.25 5.39
CA PHE A 128 2.94 8.77 6.72
C PHE A 128 3.28 7.28 6.72
N ILE A 129 2.42 6.43 6.12
CA ILE A 129 2.71 4.99 6.01
C ILE A 129 3.95 4.74 5.15
N ARG A 130 4.15 5.52 4.10
CA ARG A 130 5.36 5.45 3.27
C ARG A 130 6.61 5.74 4.08
N GLU A 131 6.60 6.81 4.88
CA GLU A 131 7.71 7.18 5.77
C GLU A 131 8.04 6.07 6.78
N LEU A 132 7.01 5.42 7.36
CA LEU A 132 7.23 4.30 8.28
C LEU A 132 7.96 3.14 7.61
N ILE A 133 7.67 2.87 6.35
CA ILE A 133 8.28 1.77 5.59
C ILE A 133 9.71 2.16 5.16
N ASP A 134 9.90 3.34 4.61
CA ASP A 134 11.18 3.78 4.05
C ASP A 134 12.25 3.94 5.13
N GLU A 135 11.85 4.41 6.32
CA GLU A 135 12.74 4.63 7.46
C GLU A 135 12.74 3.47 8.47
N ASP A 136 12.07 2.34 8.15
CA ASP A 136 11.93 1.16 9.02
C ASP A 136 11.48 1.53 10.46
N LEU A 137 10.50 2.45 10.56
CA LEU A 137 10.02 2.95 11.83
C LEU A 137 9.04 1.97 12.49
N SER A 138 8.95 2.06 13.82
CA SER A 138 8.03 1.21 14.57
C SER A 138 6.57 1.45 14.18
N VAL A 139 5.81 0.35 14.02
CA VAL A 139 4.35 0.41 13.81
C VAL A 139 3.58 1.10 14.93
N THR A 140 4.19 1.27 16.11
CA THR A 140 3.61 2.04 17.22
C THR A 140 3.38 3.51 16.85
N ASN A 141 4.11 4.04 15.86
CA ASN A 141 3.89 5.39 15.34
C ASN A 141 2.48 5.57 14.72
N ILE A 142 1.81 4.50 14.33
CA ILE A 142 0.42 4.56 13.85
C ILE A 142 -0.54 4.99 14.97
N ILE A 143 -0.22 4.63 16.22
CA ILE A 143 -1.05 4.95 17.39
C ILE A 143 -0.54 6.23 18.08
N TYR A 144 0.77 6.38 18.16
CA TYR A 144 1.41 7.52 18.80
C TYR A 144 2.66 7.90 18.00
N SER A 145 2.65 9.10 17.44
CA SER A 145 3.76 9.66 16.67
C SER A 145 4.09 11.07 17.14
N ASP A 146 5.36 11.42 17.11
CA ASP A 146 5.88 12.76 17.35
C ASP A 146 6.05 13.58 16.06
N PHE A 147 5.60 13.04 14.93
CA PHE A 147 5.62 13.70 13.63
C PHE A 147 4.38 13.38 12.81
N THR A 148 4.13 14.21 11.81
CA THR A 148 3.18 13.94 10.71
C THR A 148 3.80 14.37 9.38
N MET A 149 3.09 14.07 8.27
CA MET A 149 3.53 14.38 6.91
C MET A 149 2.66 15.50 6.34
N LEU A 150 3.19 16.73 6.25
CA LEU A 150 2.42 17.90 5.83
C LEU A 150 2.88 18.44 4.48
N ASN A 151 1.92 18.86 3.67
CA ASN A 151 2.11 19.83 2.61
C ASN A 151 1.68 21.23 3.06
N GLU A 152 1.85 22.24 2.21
CA GLU A 152 1.51 23.63 2.53
C GLU A 152 0.02 23.80 2.90
N HIS A 153 -0.89 23.11 2.20
CA HIS A 153 -2.34 23.23 2.45
C HIS A 153 -2.74 22.66 3.82
N LEU A 154 -2.19 21.50 4.18
CA LEU A 154 -2.44 20.90 5.50
C LEU A 154 -1.82 21.73 6.62
N ALA A 155 -0.62 22.24 6.40
CA ALA A 155 0.03 23.10 7.38
C ALA A 155 -0.77 24.38 7.66
N GLN A 156 -1.35 24.99 6.63
CA GLN A 156 -2.27 26.12 6.77
C GLN A 156 -3.54 25.72 7.53
N HIS A 157 -4.14 24.57 7.18
CA HIS A 157 -5.34 24.08 7.86
C HIS A 157 -5.11 23.78 9.34
N TYR A 158 -3.97 23.19 9.69
CA TYR A 158 -3.59 22.89 11.06
C TYR A 158 -2.96 24.08 11.83
N GLY A 159 -2.74 25.20 11.16
CA GLY A 159 -2.10 26.38 11.78
C GLY A 159 -0.61 26.17 12.06
N ILE A 160 0.07 25.29 11.33
CA ILE A 160 1.50 24.97 11.49
C ILE A 160 2.30 25.81 10.50
N GLU A 161 3.21 26.63 11.02
CA GLU A 161 4.04 27.50 10.21
C GLU A 161 5.31 26.79 9.69
N GLY A 162 5.86 27.28 8.58
CA GLY A 162 7.19 26.88 8.09
C GLY A 162 7.17 25.77 7.04
N VAL A 163 6.04 25.14 6.73
CA VAL A 163 5.89 24.15 5.68
C VAL A 163 5.49 24.84 4.37
N ARG A 164 6.34 24.76 3.33
CA ARG A 164 6.11 25.38 2.02
C ARG A 164 6.52 24.46 0.89
N VAL A 165 6.00 23.23 0.92
CA VAL A 165 6.32 22.20 -0.08
C VAL A 165 5.05 21.74 -0.79
N ASN A 166 5.16 21.48 -2.10
CA ASN A 166 4.07 20.88 -2.88
C ASN A 166 3.85 19.40 -2.56
N GLY A 167 4.92 18.68 -2.17
CA GLY A 167 4.86 17.31 -1.69
C GLY A 167 4.66 17.27 -0.18
N TYR A 168 4.89 16.09 0.43
CA TYR A 168 4.77 15.92 1.87
C TYR A 168 6.14 16.00 2.53
N GLN A 169 6.21 16.72 3.64
CA GLN A 169 7.40 16.89 4.46
C GLN A 169 7.12 16.34 5.86
N LYS A 170 8.05 15.55 6.38
CA LYS A 170 8.03 15.13 7.79
C LYS A 170 8.15 16.35 8.70
N THR A 171 7.13 16.56 9.50
CA THR A 171 6.99 17.72 10.35
C THR A 171 6.81 17.26 11.79
N PRO A 172 7.69 17.68 12.73
CA PRO A 172 7.55 17.32 14.13
C PRO A 172 6.28 17.94 14.72
N LEU A 173 5.59 17.17 15.54
CA LEU A 173 4.46 17.65 16.32
C LEU A 173 4.98 18.18 17.66
N ASN A 174 4.60 19.41 18.00
CA ASN A 174 4.91 19.94 19.33
C ASN A 174 4.14 19.13 20.40
N PRO A 175 4.76 18.79 21.53
CA PRO A 175 4.10 18.05 22.61
C PRO A 175 2.99 18.84 23.34
N GLU A 176 2.75 20.09 22.99
CA GLU A 176 1.54 20.81 23.44
C GLU A 176 0.32 20.16 22.78
N PRO A 177 -0.77 19.91 23.52
CA PRO A 177 -1.89 19.07 23.05
C PRO A 177 -2.71 19.79 21.96
N VAL A 178 -2.24 19.74 20.73
CA VAL A 178 -2.93 20.42 19.62
C VAL A 178 -3.99 19.55 18.97
N SER A 179 -4.21 18.29 19.31
CA SER A 179 -5.09 17.57 18.39
C SER A 179 -5.86 16.35 18.86
N TYR A 180 -5.88 16.01 20.11
CA TYR A 180 -6.81 14.94 20.54
C TYR A 180 -8.27 15.38 20.64
N THR A 181 -8.57 16.66 20.43
CA THR A 181 -9.94 17.21 20.50
C THR A 181 -10.70 17.16 19.20
N HIS A 182 -10.08 16.76 18.08
CA HIS A 182 -10.75 16.68 16.79
C HIS A 182 -11.15 15.25 16.37
N LEU A 183 -10.94 14.24 17.23
CA LEU A 183 -11.36 12.86 17.03
C LEU A 183 -12.54 12.44 17.93
N THR A 184 -13.26 13.41 18.52
CA THR A 184 -14.51 13.14 19.25
C THR A 184 -15.71 13.76 18.54
#